data_7ed619d34d7a63bc4bf9928b8b364605
#
_entry.id   7ed619d34d7a63bc4bf9928b8b364605
#
_cell.length_a   1.000
_cell.length_b   1.000
_cell.length_c   1.000
_cell.angle_alpha   90.00
_cell.angle_beta   90.00
_cell.angle_gamma   90.00
#
_symmetry.space_group_name_H-M   'P 1'
#
loop_
_entity.id
_entity.type
_entity.pdbx_description
1 polymer ?
#
loop_
_entity_poly.entity_id
_entity_poly.type
_entity_poly.pdbx_seq_one_letter_code
_entity_poly.pdbx_strand_id
1 'polypeptide(L)'
;MIVALLLGRKGSIGFPGKNTFPIMGKPLAWYPMNIAKRTREIDKVYLSTDDPELKSLANAEGVEVIDRPPHLATKEALGEHAYQHGFSVIQERNPGETIELVVLLFCNAATVTSDTISNGIKQLRENKDADSAVTVSKYNMWSPLRARKKDSDGFLQPFVPFETFGDPKTLNCDRDSQGDVLFADMGVSIVRPNNLLHLEEGMLPQKWMGQKILPLYQEAGCDVDYEWQIPVVEWWLKKYGEFR
;
A
#
# COMPACT_ATOMS: atom_id res chain seq x y z
N MET A 1 13.85 11.36 -12.64
CA MET A 1 14.07 10.05 -12.00
C MET A 1 12.78 9.50 -11.39
N ILE A 2 12.66 8.17 -11.23
CA ILE A 2 11.59 7.50 -10.49
C ILE A 2 12.22 6.87 -9.25
N VAL A 3 11.61 7.08 -8.09
CA VAL A 3 12.12 6.55 -6.82
C VAL A 3 11.09 5.64 -6.17
N ALA A 4 11.55 4.58 -5.48
CA ALA A 4 10.68 3.81 -4.59
C ALA A 4 10.92 4.24 -3.13
N LEU A 5 9.85 4.36 -2.37
CA LEU A 5 9.87 4.67 -0.95
C LEU A 5 9.04 3.66 -0.18
N LEU A 6 9.71 2.82 0.59
CA LEU A 6 9.08 1.84 1.45
C LEU A 6 8.88 2.41 2.87
N LEU A 7 7.77 2.04 3.50
CA LEU A 7 7.53 2.31 4.91
C LEU A 7 7.54 1.01 5.73
N GLY A 8 8.33 0.98 6.79
CA GLY A 8 8.27 -0.03 7.83
C GLY A 8 8.56 0.63 9.17
N ARG A 9 7.79 0.32 10.21
CA ARG A 9 8.06 0.81 11.57
C ARG A 9 8.18 -0.34 12.54
N LYS A 10 8.86 -0.10 13.64
CA LYS A 10 8.86 -1.00 14.79
C LYS A 10 7.50 -0.97 15.51
N GLY A 11 7.13 -2.06 16.15
CA GLY A 11 5.99 -2.05 17.09
C GLY A 11 4.61 -2.13 16.43
N SER A 12 4.42 -3.03 15.47
CA SER A 12 3.08 -3.42 14.99
C SER A 12 2.25 -4.04 16.11
N ILE A 13 0.98 -3.62 16.25
CA ILE A 13 0.10 -4.10 17.34
C ILE A 13 -0.57 -5.42 16.98
N GLY A 14 -1.16 -5.52 15.78
CA GLY A 14 -1.92 -6.71 15.36
C GLY A 14 -1.04 -7.94 15.13
N PHE A 15 0.20 -7.74 14.66
CA PHE A 15 1.18 -8.80 14.46
C PHE A 15 2.58 -8.23 14.71
N PRO A 16 3.11 -8.33 15.95
CA PRO A 16 4.45 -7.85 16.30
C PRO A 16 5.54 -8.55 15.48
N GLY A 17 6.49 -7.77 14.95
CA GLY A 17 7.59 -8.31 14.15
C GLY A 17 7.20 -8.71 12.71
N LYS A 18 5.99 -8.39 12.24
CA LYS A 18 5.49 -8.82 10.93
C LYS A 18 6.43 -8.49 9.76
N ASN A 19 7.08 -7.34 9.77
CA ASN A 19 7.94 -6.89 8.68
C ASN A 19 9.18 -7.80 8.50
N THR A 20 9.67 -8.38 9.57
CA THR A 20 10.82 -9.31 9.57
C THR A 20 10.39 -10.77 9.70
N PHE A 21 9.09 -11.05 9.78
CA PHE A 21 8.57 -12.41 9.84
C PHE A 21 8.96 -13.19 8.58
N PRO A 22 9.48 -14.42 8.74
CA PRO A 22 9.94 -15.21 7.61
C PRO A 22 8.76 -15.80 6.82
N ILE A 23 8.70 -15.50 5.54
CA ILE A 23 7.78 -16.09 4.57
C ILE A 23 8.60 -16.76 3.48
N MET A 24 8.39 -18.06 3.25
CA MET A 24 9.14 -18.83 2.25
C MET A 24 10.68 -18.63 2.35
N GLY A 25 11.20 -18.50 3.57
CA GLY A 25 12.62 -18.36 3.86
C GLY A 25 13.22 -16.95 3.74
N LYS A 26 12.41 -15.93 3.49
CA LYS A 26 12.82 -14.51 3.44
C LYS A 26 11.96 -13.66 4.39
N PRO A 27 12.53 -12.60 5.01
CA PRO A 27 11.71 -11.64 5.75
C PRO A 27 10.62 -11.03 4.87
N LEU A 28 9.43 -10.76 5.41
CA LEU A 28 8.31 -10.18 4.64
C LEU A 28 8.73 -8.91 3.89
N ALA A 29 9.44 -7.99 4.54
CA ALA A 29 9.91 -6.74 3.93
C ALA A 29 10.92 -6.93 2.79
N TRP A 30 11.56 -8.10 2.71
CA TRP A 30 12.49 -8.43 1.64
C TRP A 30 11.81 -8.42 0.27
N TYR A 31 10.56 -8.89 0.19
CA TYR A 31 9.81 -9.01 -1.07
C TYR A 31 9.57 -7.64 -1.74
N PRO A 32 8.89 -6.67 -1.10
CA PRO A 32 8.66 -5.37 -1.74
C PRO A 32 9.97 -4.60 -2.01
N MET A 33 11.01 -4.76 -1.17
CA MET A 33 12.33 -4.17 -1.44
C MET A 33 12.93 -4.72 -2.74
N ASN A 34 12.90 -6.03 -2.92
CA ASN A 34 13.51 -6.67 -4.08
C ASN A 34 12.67 -6.51 -5.35
N ILE A 35 11.34 -6.41 -5.25
CA ILE A 35 10.49 -6.04 -6.38
C ILE A 35 10.82 -4.61 -6.84
N ALA A 36 10.94 -3.65 -5.93
CA ALA A 36 11.34 -2.28 -6.28
C ALA A 36 12.70 -2.24 -7.00
N LYS A 37 13.70 -2.98 -6.51
CA LYS A 37 15.03 -3.09 -7.11
C LYS A 37 15.04 -3.75 -8.50
N ARG A 38 14.11 -4.68 -8.76
CA ARG A 38 13.97 -5.37 -10.04
C ARG A 38 13.21 -4.58 -11.07
N THR A 39 12.39 -3.62 -10.66
CA THR A 39 11.63 -2.78 -11.57
C THR A 39 12.57 -1.85 -12.32
N ARG A 40 12.65 -2.05 -13.63
CA ARG A 40 13.64 -1.38 -14.50
C ARG A 40 13.58 0.15 -14.46
N GLU A 41 12.39 0.69 -14.28
CA GLU A 41 12.12 2.13 -14.32
C GLU A 41 12.48 2.83 -13.00
N ILE A 42 12.75 2.09 -11.93
CA ILE A 42 13.09 2.66 -10.61
C ILE A 42 14.59 2.91 -10.54
N ASP A 43 14.97 4.17 -10.37
CA ASP A 43 16.38 4.60 -10.31
C ASP A 43 16.99 4.37 -8.92
N LYS A 44 16.20 4.61 -7.84
CA LYS A 44 16.66 4.48 -6.44
C LYS A 44 15.56 3.94 -5.54
N VAL A 45 15.97 3.17 -4.53
CA VAL A 45 15.06 2.56 -3.55
C VAL A 45 15.43 3.03 -2.15
N TYR A 46 14.45 3.54 -1.41
CA TYR A 46 14.57 4.07 -0.07
C TYR A 46 13.67 3.34 0.91
N LEU A 47 14.12 3.19 2.14
CA LEU A 47 13.33 2.68 3.25
C LEU A 47 13.28 3.71 4.38
N SER A 48 12.08 4.22 4.70
CA SER A 48 11.86 5.03 5.90
C SER A 48 11.49 4.11 7.07
N THR A 49 12.36 4.07 8.10
CA THR A 49 12.17 3.19 9.27
C THR A 49 12.86 3.70 10.54
N ASP A 50 12.30 3.36 11.70
CA ASP A 50 12.90 3.45 13.03
C ASP A 50 13.42 2.08 13.53
N ASP A 51 13.12 0.99 12.81
CA ASP A 51 13.42 -0.40 13.20
C ASP A 51 14.85 -0.80 12.83
N PRO A 52 15.71 -1.17 13.79
CA PRO A 52 17.08 -1.57 13.51
C PRO A 52 17.20 -2.85 12.68
N GLU A 53 16.26 -3.78 12.78
CA GLU A 53 16.27 -5.01 11.97
C GLU A 53 15.97 -4.69 10.50
N LEU A 54 15.01 -3.81 10.24
CA LEU A 54 14.72 -3.32 8.90
C LEU A 54 15.86 -2.50 8.31
N LYS A 55 16.57 -1.68 9.13
CA LYS A 55 17.77 -0.98 8.68
C LYS A 55 18.87 -1.97 8.27
N SER A 56 19.08 -3.01 9.07
CA SER A 56 20.05 -4.06 8.76
C SER A 56 19.71 -4.78 7.46
N LEU A 57 18.43 -5.14 7.27
CA LEU A 57 17.94 -5.76 6.04
C LEU A 57 18.14 -4.84 4.82
N ALA A 58 17.76 -3.59 4.93
CA ALA A 58 17.91 -2.60 3.85
C ALA A 58 19.37 -2.43 3.44
N ASN A 59 20.28 -2.31 4.40
CA ASN A 59 21.72 -2.21 4.14
C ASN A 59 22.26 -3.46 3.44
N ALA A 60 21.85 -4.66 3.88
CA ALA A 60 22.24 -5.91 3.25
C ALA A 60 21.73 -6.03 1.80
N GLU A 61 20.57 -5.45 1.51
CA GLU A 61 19.96 -5.42 0.19
C GLU A 61 20.39 -4.22 -0.67
N GLY A 62 21.22 -3.30 -0.16
CA GLY A 62 21.65 -2.10 -0.88
C GLY A 62 20.52 -1.07 -1.08
N VAL A 63 19.57 -1.02 -0.15
CA VAL A 63 18.48 -0.03 -0.10
C VAL A 63 18.88 1.12 0.81
N GLU A 64 18.66 2.37 0.36
CA GLU A 64 19.02 3.55 1.12
C GLU A 64 18.08 3.75 2.33
N VAL A 65 18.62 3.87 3.52
CA VAL A 65 17.85 4.07 4.76
C VAL A 65 17.60 5.55 4.99
N ILE A 66 16.33 5.87 5.30
CA ILE A 66 15.90 7.17 5.85
C ILE A 66 15.50 6.92 7.30
N ASP A 67 16.21 7.59 8.22
CA ASP A 67 15.89 7.53 9.64
C ASP A 67 14.55 8.23 9.90
N ARG A 68 13.55 7.43 10.33
CA ARG A 68 12.23 7.99 10.63
C ARG A 68 12.24 8.65 11.99
N PRO A 69 11.83 9.93 12.10
CA PRO A 69 11.73 10.62 13.38
C PRO A 69 10.77 9.92 14.34
N PRO A 70 11.04 9.90 15.65
CA PRO A 70 10.21 9.19 16.64
C PRO A 70 8.74 9.56 16.60
N HIS A 71 8.38 10.83 16.39
CA HIS A 71 6.99 11.27 16.31
C HIS A 71 6.22 10.72 15.10
N LEU A 72 6.93 10.28 14.03
CA LEU A 72 6.35 9.59 12.86
C LEU A 72 6.40 8.06 12.97
N ALA A 73 6.91 7.52 14.06
CA ALA A 73 7.02 6.09 14.32
C ALA A 73 6.00 5.59 15.37
N THR A 74 5.19 6.48 15.94
CA THR A 74 4.16 6.11 16.93
C THR A 74 2.98 5.37 16.27
N LYS A 75 2.12 4.75 17.08
CA LYS A 75 0.91 4.05 16.56
C LYS A 75 -0.14 5.02 16.02
N GLU A 76 -0.13 6.28 16.49
CA GLU A 76 -1.04 7.35 16.07
C GLU A 76 -0.52 8.10 14.83
N ALA A 77 0.74 7.92 14.48
CA ALA A 77 1.34 8.59 13.32
C ALA A 77 0.73 8.06 12.02
N LEU A 78 0.23 8.97 11.18
CA LEU A 78 -0.34 8.63 9.90
C LEU A 78 0.76 8.26 8.89
N GLY A 79 0.52 7.21 8.11
CA GLY A 79 1.46 6.75 7.07
C GLY A 79 1.77 7.83 6.03
N GLU A 80 0.78 8.66 5.70
CA GLU A 80 0.94 9.79 4.77
C GLU A 80 2.01 10.79 5.21
N HIS A 81 2.10 11.11 6.50
CA HIS A 81 3.14 12.01 7.02
C HIS A 81 4.53 11.35 6.98
N ALA A 82 4.61 10.04 7.16
CA ALA A 82 5.85 9.30 7.01
C ALA A 82 6.31 9.26 5.53
N TYR A 83 5.39 9.15 4.58
CA TYR A 83 5.69 9.29 3.15
C TYR A 83 6.15 10.71 2.80
N GLN A 84 5.44 11.73 3.28
CA GLN A 84 5.81 13.14 3.07
C GLN A 84 7.21 13.45 3.59
N HIS A 85 7.52 13.03 4.83
CA HIS A 85 8.86 13.17 5.40
C HIS A 85 9.91 12.43 4.57
N GLY A 86 9.64 11.17 4.22
CA GLY A 86 10.56 10.37 3.40
C GLY A 86 10.83 11.01 2.03
N PHE A 87 9.80 11.56 1.40
CA PHE A 87 9.92 12.27 0.13
C PHE A 87 10.75 13.56 0.26
N SER A 88 10.54 14.34 1.32
CA SER A 88 11.38 15.52 1.59
C SER A 88 12.87 15.16 1.70
N VAL A 89 13.20 14.10 2.45
CA VAL A 89 14.60 13.62 2.57
C VAL A 89 15.15 13.14 1.22
N ILE A 90 14.31 12.50 0.39
CA ILE A 90 14.73 12.08 -0.95
C ILE A 90 15.07 13.30 -1.82
N GLN A 91 14.26 14.35 -1.78
CA GLN A 91 14.54 15.61 -2.51
C GLN A 91 15.85 16.24 -2.04
N GLU A 92 16.09 16.31 -0.73
CA GLU A 92 17.35 16.84 -0.16
C GLU A 92 18.58 16.03 -0.58
N ARG A 93 18.46 14.69 -0.69
CA ARG A 93 19.56 13.81 -1.11
C ARG A 93 19.83 13.81 -2.61
N ASN A 94 18.92 14.37 -3.41
CA ASN A 94 19.02 14.41 -4.88
C ASN A 94 18.84 15.85 -5.40
N PRO A 95 19.70 16.80 -4.98
CA PRO A 95 19.55 18.19 -5.38
C PRO A 95 19.73 18.34 -6.89
N GLY A 96 18.80 19.05 -7.53
CA GLY A 96 18.81 19.26 -8.99
C GLY A 96 18.17 18.16 -9.83
N GLU A 97 17.80 17.02 -9.24
CA GLU A 97 17.07 15.97 -9.94
C GLU A 97 15.56 16.23 -9.93
N THR A 98 14.93 16.05 -11.09
CA THR A 98 13.47 16.08 -11.18
C THR A 98 12.90 14.69 -10.91
N ILE A 99 12.15 14.54 -9.82
CA ILE A 99 11.43 13.30 -9.51
C ILE A 99 10.14 13.28 -10.31
N GLU A 100 10.02 12.32 -11.23
CA GLU A 100 8.86 12.15 -12.11
C GLU A 100 7.69 11.49 -11.36
N LEU A 101 7.97 10.37 -10.70
CA LEU A 101 7.01 9.55 -9.95
C LEU A 101 7.65 8.98 -8.69
N VAL A 102 6.82 8.72 -7.70
CA VAL A 102 7.22 8.03 -6.46
C VAL A 102 6.41 6.74 -6.33
N VAL A 103 7.11 5.62 -6.24
CA VAL A 103 6.53 4.28 -6.02
C VAL A 103 6.48 4.03 -4.51
N LEU A 104 5.30 4.12 -3.93
CA LEU A 104 5.07 3.96 -2.50
C LEU A 104 4.74 2.50 -2.18
N LEU A 105 5.47 1.92 -1.23
CA LEU A 105 5.35 0.54 -0.81
C LEU A 105 5.32 0.43 0.71
N PHE A 106 4.76 -0.67 1.22
CA PHE A 106 4.83 -1.03 2.63
C PHE A 106 5.66 -2.29 2.83
N CYS A 107 6.44 -2.33 3.91
CA CYS A 107 7.26 -3.50 4.27
C CYS A 107 6.44 -4.77 4.55
N ASN A 108 5.15 -4.63 4.87
CA ASN A 108 4.22 -5.73 5.12
C ASN A 108 3.34 -6.11 3.92
N ALA A 109 3.59 -5.53 2.74
CA ALA A 109 2.82 -5.80 1.52
C ALA A 109 3.70 -6.47 0.45
N ALA A 110 3.71 -7.80 0.43
CA ALA A 110 4.52 -8.59 -0.51
C ALA A 110 3.79 -8.94 -1.80
N THR A 111 2.49 -8.62 -1.90
CA THR A 111 1.63 -9.00 -3.04
C THR A 111 1.71 -7.97 -4.16
N VAL A 112 2.86 -7.84 -4.78
CA VAL A 112 3.13 -6.95 -5.92
C VAL A 112 4.20 -7.55 -6.81
N THR A 113 4.17 -7.27 -8.13
CA THR A 113 5.17 -7.68 -9.10
C THR A 113 5.85 -6.48 -9.75
N SER A 114 7.04 -6.67 -10.31
CA SER A 114 7.74 -5.64 -11.08
C SER A 114 6.93 -5.21 -12.31
N ASP A 115 6.24 -6.16 -12.96
CA ASP A 115 5.37 -5.88 -14.10
C ASP A 115 4.17 -5.01 -13.70
N THR A 116 3.58 -5.20 -12.52
CA THR A 116 2.51 -4.35 -12.00
C THR A 116 2.99 -2.91 -11.81
N ILE A 117 4.18 -2.73 -11.24
CA ILE A 117 4.78 -1.40 -11.06
C ILE A 117 5.07 -0.75 -12.42
N SER A 118 5.73 -1.47 -13.34
CA SER A 118 6.04 -0.97 -14.70
C SER A 118 4.78 -0.57 -15.47
N ASN A 119 3.70 -1.37 -15.37
CA ASN A 119 2.42 -1.04 -15.98
C ASN A 119 1.82 0.24 -15.39
N GLY A 120 1.86 0.43 -14.07
CA GLY A 120 1.36 1.64 -13.41
C GLY A 120 2.15 2.89 -13.82
N ILE A 121 3.47 2.80 -13.89
CA ILE A 121 4.34 3.88 -14.40
C ILE A 121 3.94 4.25 -15.84
N LYS A 122 3.75 3.25 -16.71
CA LYS A 122 3.32 3.45 -18.09
C LYS A 122 1.96 4.14 -18.15
N GLN A 123 0.96 3.65 -17.40
CA GLN A 123 -0.38 4.24 -17.37
C GLN A 123 -0.35 5.72 -16.94
N LEU A 124 0.45 6.09 -15.93
CA LEU A 124 0.61 7.48 -15.49
C LEU A 124 1.31 8.36 -16.51
N ARG A 125 2.25 7.81 -17.29
CA ARG A 125 2.89 8.54 -18.39
C ARG A 125 1.92 8.83 -19.52
N GLU A 126 0.99 7.91 -19.79
CA GLU A 126 -0.04 8.03 -20.82
C GLU A 126 -1.21 8.91 -20.38
N ASN A 127 -1.53 8.97 -19.08
CA ASN A 127 -2.66 9.69 -18.50
C ASN A 127 -2.19 10.85 -17.61
N LYS A 128 -1.90 12.00 -18.22
CA LYS A 128 -1.34 13.17 -17.50
C LYS A 128 -2.27 13.77 -16.44
N ASP A 129 -3.57 13.55 -16.56
CA ASP A 129 -4.59 14.05 -15.63
C ASP A 129 -4.78 13.13 -14.41
N ALA A 130 -4.22 11.94 -14.43
CA ALA A 130 -4.28 11.03 -13.28
C ALA A 130 -3.23 11.41 -12.21
N ASP A 131 -3.63 11.35 -10.95
CA ASP A 131 -2.78 11.66 -9.80
C ASP A 131 -1.93 10.45 -9.39
N SER A 132 -2.50 9.26 -9.49
CA SER A 132 -1.85 8.01 -9.08
C SER A 132 -2.35 6.79 -9.87
N ALA A 133 -1.59 5.70 -9.76
CA ALA A 133 -1.98 4.35 -10.15
C ALA A 133 -1.78 3.42 -8.95
N VAL A 134 -2.83 2.72 -8.52
CA VAL A 134 -2.87 1.99 -7.24
C VAL A 134 -3.36 0.57 -7.46
N THR A 135 -2.70 -0.41 -6.84
CA THR A 135 -3.19 -1.79 -6.88
C THR A 135 -4.52 -1.93 -6.17
N VAL A 136 -5.43 -2.63 -6.84
CA VAL A 136 -6.76 -2.94 -6.33
C VAL A 136 -7.08 -4.41 -6.52
N SER A 137 -7.71 -4.99 -5.50
CA SER A 137 -8.25 -6.34 -5.57
C SER A 137 -9.76 -6.34 -5.42
N LYS A 138 -10.44 -7.23 -6.14
CA LYS A 138 -11.89 -7.40 -6.09
C LYS A 138 -12.28 -8.21 -4.87
N TYR A 139 -12.93 -7.55 -3.92
CA TYR A 139 -13.36 -8.14 -2.65
C TYR A 139 -14.87 -8.00 -2.42
N ASN A 140 -15.70 -8.49 -3.34
CA ASN A 140 -17.17 -8.38 -3.28
C ASN A 140 -17.78 -8.93 -1.98
N MET A 141 -17.11 -9.93 -1.35
CA MET A 141 -17.54 -10.45 -0.04
C MET A 141 -17.44 -9.42 1.10
N TRP A 142 -16.60 -8.39 0.95
CA TRP A 142 -16.42 -7.31 1.92
C TRP A 142 -17.18 -6.04 1.53
N SER A 143 -18.20 -6.16 0.68
CA SER A 143 -19.05 -5.04 0.29
C SER A 143 -19.54 -4.24 1.52
N PRO A 144 -19.51 -2.90 1.47
CA PRO A 144 -20.04 -2.05 2.53
C PRO A 144 -21.50 -2.35 2.88
N LEU A 145 -22.31 -2.86 1.92
CA LEU A 145 -23.67 -3.35 2.16
C LEU A 145 -23.74 -4.44 3.24
N ARG A 146 -22.70 -5.29 3.32
CA ARG A 146 -22.62 -6.40 4.28
C ARG A 146 -22.02 -6.01 5.62
N ALA A 147 -21.38 -4.86 5.69
CA ALA A 147 -20.71 -4.40 6.91
C ALA A 147 -21.74 -4.06 8.00
N ARG A 148 -21.41 -4.40 9.22
CA ARG A 148 -22.26 -4.15 10.39
C ARG A 148 -21.46 -3.43 11.48
N LYS A 149 -22.12 -2.61 12.25
CA LYS A 149 -21.63 -2.04 13.50
C LYS A 149 -22.52 -2.46 14.66
N LYS A 150 -21.96 -2.50 15.86
CA LYS A 150 -22.71 -2.78 17.08
C LYS A 150 -23.33 -1.49 17.61
N ASP A 151 -24.62 -1.52 17.96
CA ASP A 151 -25.30 -0.40 18.60
C ASP A 151 -25.10 -0.39 20.14
N SER A 152 -25.71 0.58 20.84
CA SER A 152 -25.63 0.71 22.29
C SER A 152 -26.21 -0.48 23.04
N ASP A 153 -27.21 -1.16 22.47
CA ASP A 153 -27.91 -2.29 23.07
C ASP A 153 -27.24 -3.64 22.75
N GLY A 154 -26.14 -3.60 21.95
CA GLY A 154 -25.35 -4.77 21.60
C GLY A 154 -25.78 -5.50 20.33
N PHE A 155 -26.76 -4.98 19.59
CA PHE A 155 -27.23 -5.59 18.34
C PHE A 155 -26.46 -5.09 17.11
N LEU A 156 -26.45 -5.92 16.06
CA LEU A 156 -25.81 -5.57 14.79
C LEU A 156 -26.74 -4.70 13.95
N GLN A 157 -26.26 -3.53 13.58
CA GLN A 157 -26.91 -2.58 12.68
C GLN A 157 -26.10 -2.40 11.41
N PRO A 158 -26.69 -1.94 10.28
CA PRO A 158 -25.92 -1.58 9.09
C PRO A 158 -24.79 -0.62 9.44
N PHE A 159 -23.59 -0.85 8.90
CA PHE A 159 -22.47 0.09 9.05
C PHE A 159 -22.73 1.37 8.24
N VAL A 160 -23.30 1.22 7.04
CA VAL A 160 -23.78 2.29 6.16
C VAL A 160 -25.28 2.09 5.96
N PRO A 161 -26.12 3.14 5.99
CA PRO A 161 -27.55 3.03 5.74
C PRO A 161 -27.84 2.33 4.42
N PHE A 162 -28.83 1.43 4.39
CA PHE A 162 -29.13 0.65 3.18
C PHE A 162 -29.58 1.53 2.00
N GLU A 163 -30.25 2.63 2.27
CA GLU A 163 -30.72 3.60 1.27
C GLU A 163 -29.56 4.20 0.46
N THR A 164 -28.32 4.17 0.99
CA THR A 164 -27.11 4.59 0.27
C THR A 164 -26.86 3.73 -0.98
N PHE A 165 -27.37 2.48 -0.99
CA PHE A 165 -27.21 1.53 -2.09
C PHE A 165 -28.41 1.48 -3.04
N GLY A 166 -29.39 2.34 -2.89
CA GLY A 166 -30.63 2.38 -3.67
C GLY A 166 -31.86 1.95 -2.86
N ASP A 167 -32.90 1.43 -3.53
CA ASP A 167 -34.11 0.95 -2.84
C ASP A 167 -33.80 -0.30 -2.00
N PRO A 168 -33.91 -0.26 -0.67
CA PRO A 168 -33.62 -1.40 0.20
C PRO A 168 -34.40 -2.67 -0.15
N LYS A 169 -35.57 -2.57 -0.78
CA LYS A 169 -36.40 -3.71 -1.18
C LYS A 169 -35.79 -4.53 -2.33
N THR A 170 -34.85 -3.92 -3.07
CA THR A 170 -34.18 -4.58 -4.20
C THR A 170 -32.83 -5.20 -3.80
N LEU A 171 -32.34 -4.88 -2.59
CA LEU A 171 -31.07 -5.40 -2.09
C LEU A 171 -31.21 -6.88 -1.71
N ASN A 172 -30.16 -7.65 -1.95
CA ASN A 172 -30.12 -9.09 -1.67
C ASN A 172 -28.74 -9.53 -1.16
N CYS A 173 -28.59 -10.81 -0.86
CA CYS A 173 -27.36 -11.38 -0.29
C CYS A 173 -26.35 -11.85 -1.35
N ASP A 174 -26.66 -11.76 -2.64
CA ASP A 174 -25.71 -12.11 -3.69
C ASP A 174 -24.51 -11.17 -3.65
N ARG A 175 -23.31 -11.75 -3.56
CA ARG A 175 -22.07 -10.97 -3.39
C ARG A 175 -21.76 -10.09 -4.62
N ASP A 176 -22.27 -10.45 -5.78
CA ASP A 176 -22.00 -9.75 -7.04
C ASP A 176 -23.14 -8.83 -7.48
N SER A 177 -24.25 -8.78 -6.72
CA SER A 177 -25.46 -8.02 -7.06
C SER A 177 -25.27 -6.50 -7.01
N GLN A 178 -24.23 -6.00 -6.35
CA GLN A 178 -23.96 -4.56 -6.16
C GLN A 178 -22.80 -4.05 -7.04
N GLY A 179 -22.40 -4.85 -8.03
CA GLY A 179 -21.22 -4.57 -8.85
C GLY A 179 -19.90 -4.89 -8.14
N ASP A 180 -18.80 -4.52 -8.77
CA ASP A 180 -17.47 -4.82 -8.27
C ASP A 180 -17.05 -3.89 -7.14
N VAL A 181 -16.65 -4.47 -6.03
CA VAL A 181 -16.09 -3.76 -4.88
C VAL A 181 -14.57 -3.90 -4.93
N LEU A 182 -13.92 -2.80 -5.25
CA LEU A 182 -12.46 -2.73 -5.37
C LEU A 182 -11.87 -2.11 -4.09
N PHE A 183 -10.96 -2.83 -3.47
CA PHE A 183 -10.17 -2.33 -2.35
C PHE A 183 -8.76 -2.00 -2.81
N ALA A 184 -8.25 -0.83 -2.45
CA ALA A 184 -6.82 -0.55 -2.50
C ALA A 184 -6.13 -1.55 -1.57
N ASP A 185 -5.42 -2.52 -2.13
CA ASP A 185 -4.90 -3.69 -1.42
C ASP A 185 -3.47 -3.49 -0.88
N MET A 186 -2.98 -2.25 -0.95
CA MET A 186 -1.70 -1.78 -0.43
C MET A 186 -0.45 -2.44 -1.05
N GLY A 187 -0.60 -3.18 -2.15
CA GLY A 187 0.53 -3.74 -2.89
C GLY A 187 1.49 -2.65 -3.39
N VAL A 188 0.96 -1.65 -4.10
CA VAL A 188 1.71 -0.45 -4.50
C VAL A 188 0.78 0.75 -4.76
N SER A 189 1.28 1.95 -4.45
CA SER A 189 0.71 3.22 -4.92
C SER A 189 1.80 3.99 -5.67
N ILE A 190 1.62 4.21 -6.98
CA ILE A 190 2.54 5.02 -7.77
C ILE A 190 1.91 6.41 -7.89
N VAL A 191 2.59 7.43 -7.40
CA VAL A 191 2.00 8.75 -7.22
C VAL A 191 2.86 9.84 -7.88
N ARG A 192 2.23 10.94 -8.24
CA ARG A 192 2.96 12.15 -8.61
C ARG A 192 3.51 12.84 -7.36
N PRO A 193 4.69 13.47 -7.42
CA PRO A 193 5.28 14.21 -6.31
C PRO A 193 4.32 15.21 -5.65
N ASN A 194 3.47 15.87 -6.45
CA ASN A 194 2.49 16.84 -5.95
C ASN A 194 1.55 16.26 -4.89
N ASN A 195 1.16 15.00 -4.99
CA ASN A 195 0.30 14.35 -4.00
C ASN A 195 0.94 14.29 -2.60
N LEU A 196 2.27 14.18 -2.53
CA LEU A 196 3.01 14.14 -1.26
C LEU A 196 3.29 15.55 -0.71
N LEU A 197 3.27 16.57 -1.57
CA LEU A 197 3.43 17.96 -1.18
C LEU A 197 2.11 18.58 -0.68
N HIS A 198 0.96 18.11 -1.21
CA HIS A 198 -0.38 18.63 -0.97
C HIS A 198 -1.35 17.52 -0.50
N LEU A 199 -1.03 16.87 0.63
CA LEU A 199 -1.84 15.78 1.19
C LEU A 199 -3.29 16.20 1.50
N GLU A 200 -3.53 17.48 1.81
CA GLU A 200 -4.86 18.01 2.09
C GLU A 200 -5.82 17.91 0.90
N GLU A 201 -5.31 17.87 -0.32
CA GLU A 201 -6.09 17.75 -1.55
C GLU A 201 -6.50 16.30 -1.86
N GLY A 202 -5.91 15.32 -1.16
CA GLY A 202 -6.11 13.90 -1.43
C GLY A 202 -7.41 13.33 -0.88
N MET A 203 -7.91 12.27 -1.53
CA MET A 203 -9.11 11.52 -1.12
C MET A 203 -8.82 10.68 0.14
N LEU A 204 -9.76 10.68 1.07
CA LEU A 204 -9.71 9.79 2.24
C LEU A 204 -9.90 8.32 1.81
N PRO A 205 -9.37 7.36 2.59
CA PRO A 205 -8.53 7.53 3.78
C PRO A 205 -7.03 7.68 3.47
N GLN A 206 -6.58 7.37 2.24
CA GLN A 206 -5.18 7.40 1.84
C GLN A 206 -4.88 8.62 0.96
N LYS A 207 -4.70 9.77 1.58
CA LYS A 207 -4.58 11.06 0.88
C LYS A 207 -3.42 11.13 -0.12
N TRP A 208 -2.35 10.34 0.06
CA TRP A 208 -1.25 10.28 -0.91
C TRP A 208 -1.65 9.78 -2.30
N MET A 209 -2.84 9.16 -2.44
CA MET A 209 -3.33 8.68 -3.73
C MET A 209 -3.91 9.78 -4.62
N GLY A 210 -4.17 10.99 -4.08
CA GLY A 210 -4.81 12.08 -4.81
C GLY A 210 -6.31 11.87 -5.00
N GLN A 211 -6.88 12.41 -6.08
CA GLN A 211 -8.31 12.35 -6.40
C GLN A 211 -8.60 11.46 -7.62
N LYS A 212 -7.74 11.52 -8.65
CA LYS A 212 -7.89 10.78 -9.91
C LYS A 212 -6.98 9.57 -9.91
N ILE A 213 -7.49 8.45 -9.42
CA ILE A 213 -6.75 7.21 -9.15
C ILE A 213 -7.00 6.18 -10.26
N LEU A 214 -5.96 5.73 -10.95
CA LEU A 214 -6.03 4.63 -11.92
C LEU A 214 -5.92 3.28 -11.20
N PRO A 215 -6.83 2.33 -11.45
CA PRO A 215 -6.76 1.01 -10.84
C PRO A 215 -5.75 0.11 -11.55
N LEU A 216 -4.85 -0.50 -10.79
CA LEU A 216 -3.99 -1.60 -11.20
C LEU A 216 -4.58 -2.89 -10.66
N TYR A 217 -5.32 -3.61 -11.49
CA TYR A 217 -6.04 -4.80 -11.07
C TYR A 217 -5.09 -5.96 -10.75
N GLN A 218 -5.29 -6.57 -9.58
CA GLN A 218 -4.66 -7.84 -9.21
C GLN A 218 -5.64 -8.72 -8.42
N GLU A 219 -5.28 -9.98 -8.19
CA GLU A 219 -6.09 -10.94 -7.43
C GLU A 219 -5.53 -11.10 -6.02
N ALA A 220 -6.41 -10.99 -5.01
CA ALA A 220 -6.12 -11.29 -3.60
C ALA A 220 -4.87 -10.59 -3.03
N GLY A 221 -4.59 -9.36 -3.52
CA GLY A 221 -3.54 -8.53 -2.93
C GLY A 221 -3.91 -8.13 -1.51
N CYS A 222 -2.93 -8.12 -0.61
CA CYS A 222 -3.15 -7.67 0.76
C CYS A 222 -1.83 -7.25 1.41
N ASP A 223 -1.93 -6.39 2.39
CA ASP A 223 -0.90 -6.19 3.39
C ASP A 223 -1.14 -7.08 4.62
N VAL A 224 -0.07 -7.42 5.33
CA VAL A 224 -0.14 -8.29 6.51
C VAL A 224 -0.32 -7.44 7.76
N ASP A 225 -1.48 -7.57 8.40
CA ASP A 225 -1.78 -6.96 9.70
C ASP A 225 -2.01 -8.01 10.80
N TYR A 226 -2.36 -9.24 10.39
CA TYR A 226 -2.62 -10.36 11.28
C TYR A 226 -1.94 -11.63 10.78
N GLU A 227 -1.58 -12.53 11.69
CA GLU A 227 -0.88 -13.78 11.37
C GLU A 227 -1.67 -14.68 10.40
N TRP A 228 -3.01 -14.68 10.48
CA TRP A 228 -3.85 -15.48 9.58
C TRP A 228 -3.76 -15.08 8.11
N GLN A 229 -3.20 -13.92 7.79
CA GLN A 229 -2.99 -13.47 6.41
C GLN A 229 -1.73 -14.09 5.77
N ILE A 230 -0.82 -14.64 6.57
CA ILE A 230 0.43 -15.26 6.06
C ILE A 230 0.16 -16.34 5.01
N PRO A 231 -0.75 -17.32 5.21
CA PRO A 231 -1.06 -18.32 4.18
C PRO A 231 -1.59 -17.72 2.88
N VAL A 232 -2.29 -16.59 2.93
CA VAL A 232 -2.78 -15.88 1.74
C VAL A 232 -1.60 -15.30 0.96
N VAL A 233 -0.66 -14.64 1.63
CA VAL A 233 0.56 -14.09 1.02
C VAL A 233 1.44 -15.21 0.45
N GLU A 234 1.62 -16.33 1.16
CA GLU A 234 2.37 -17.48 0.65
C GLU A 234 1.73 -18.08 -0.62
N TRP A 235 0.40 -18.22 -0.61
CA TRP A 235 -0.34 -18.67 -1.79
C TRP A 235 -0.14 -17.71 -2.96
N TRP A 236 -0.24 -16.41 -2.70
CA TRP A 236 -0.07 -15.38 -3.71
C TRP A 236 1.36 -15.41 -4.31
N LEU A 237 2.37 -15.47 -3.45
CA LEU A 237 3.78 -15.54 -3.86
C LEU A 237 4.08 -16.81 -4.68
N LYS A 238 3.49 -17.95 -4.34
CA LYS A 238 3.62 -19.20 -5.12
C LYS A 238 2.96 -19.08 -6.49
N LYS A 239 1.85 -18.37 -6.59
CA LYS A 239 1.07 -18.25 -7.83
C LYS A 239 1.58 -17.18 -8.75
N TYR A 240 1.88 -16.00 -8.21
CA TYR A 240 2.20 -14.80 -8.97
C TYR A 240 3.60 -14.22 -8.70
N GLY A 241 4.23 -14.62 -7.61
CA GLY A 241 5.52 -14.04 -7.17
C GLY A 241 6.67 -14.34 -8.14
N GLU A 242 7.62 -13.42 -8.20
CA GLU A 242 8.80 -13.48 -9.07
C GLU A 242 9.99 -14.19 -8.42
N PHE A 243 9.94 -14.43 -7.13
CA PHE A 243 10.98 -15.10 -6.36
C PHE A 243 10.57 -16.54 -6.03
N ARG A 244 11.11 -17.48 -6.77
CA ARG A 244 10.88 -18.92 -6.59
C ARG A 244 12.13 -19.61 -6.08
#